data_976cdd52f19612bfced2bba7a7f3f6fd
#
_entry.id   976cdd52f19612bfced2bba7a7f3f6fd
#
_cell.length_a   1.000
_cell.length_b   1.000
_cell.length_c   1.000
_cell.angle_alpha   90.00
_cell.angle_beta   90.00
_cell.angle_gamma   90.00
#
_symmetry.space_group_name_H-M   'P 1'
#
loop_
_entity.id
_entity.type
_entity.pdbx_description
1 polymer ?
#
loop_
_entity_poly.entity_id
_entity_poly.type
_entity_poly.pdbx_seq_one_letter_code
_entity_poly.pdbx_strand_id
1 'polypeptide(L)'
;EQEQLHALKSAKGRYDGGLVADVLYTARNPFTRKIVVDKGAVGGVVAGMPAIDGTGVVGQVTSVSTFAAEVTLVTEKDQSVPVMILRNGLRGVAVGSGKDGSIDVPFMPVSADIQVGDVFVTSGIDQTYPSGLVVARVVSADKNPARVFAKIDARPAAGVENHRYVMLLPLPAGAPARPEAKAEEKKPTRIGGKRREAQKPNAAR
;
A
#
# COMPACT_ATOMS: atom_id res chain seq x y z
N GLU A 1 -8.65 4.43 -20.51
CA GLU A 1 -9.15 5.51 -19.65
C GLU A 1 -10.65 5.39 -19.39
N GLN A 2 -11.49 5.33 -20.41
CA GLN A 2 -12.95 5.22 -20.27
C GLN A 2 -13.38 3.95 -19.54
N GLU A 3 -12.70 2.83 -19.76
CA GLU A 3 -12.97 1.55 -19.08
C GLU A 3 -12.68 1.62 -17.59
N GLN A 4 -11.56 2.23 -17.17
CA GLN A 4 -11.23 2.41 -15.75
C GLN A 4 -12.27 3.29 -15.06
N LEU A 5 -12.63 4.39 -15.68
CA LEU A 5 -13.64 5.30 -15.13
C LEU A 5 -15.02 4.63 -15.06
N HIS A 6 -15.36 3.81 -16.04
CA HIS A 6 -16.63 3.08 -16.06
C HIS A 6 -16.67 1.98 -14.98
N ALA A 7 -15.56 1.24 -14.80
CA ALA A 7 -15.42 0.25 -13.74
C ALA A 7 -15.52 0.89 -12.34
N LEU A 8 -14.91 2.08 -12.15
CA LEU A 8 -15.01 2.82 -10.89
C LEU A 8 -16.41 3.40 -10.64
N LYS A 9 -17.10 3.87 -11.68
CA LYS A 9 -18.51 4.30 -11.56
C LYS A 9 -19.43 3.14 -11.18
N SER A 10 -19.20 1.96 -11.73
CA SER A 10 -19.93 0.74 -11.37
C SER A 10 -19.61 0.30 -9.93
N ALA A 11 -18.36 0.46 -9.48
CA ALA A 11 -17.95 0.22 -8.10
C ALA A 11 -18.57 1.23 -7.13
N LYS A 12 -18.75 2.50 -7.54
CA LYS A 12 -19.41 3.55 -6.73
C LYS A 12 -20.85 3.19 -6.35
N GLY A 13 -21.58 2.51 -7.25
CA GLY A 13 -22.92 1.99 -6.92
C GLY A 13 -22.92 0.85 -5.92
N ARG A 14 -21.78 0.19 -5.71
CA ARG A 14 -21.60 -0.92 -4.75
C ARG A 14 -21.08 -0.44 -3.40
N TYR A 15 -20.30 0.66 -3.39
CA TYR A 15 -19.70 1.24 -2.17
C TYR A 15 -20.23 2.67 -2.00
N ASP A 16 -21.25 2.80 -1.16
CA ASP A 16 -21.87 4.10 -0.87
C ASP A 16 -20.86 5.05 -0.20
N GLY A 17 -20.77 6.28 -0.69
CA GLY A 17 -19.80 7.26 -0.18
C GLY A 17 -18.36 7.16 -0.74
N GLY A 18 -18.09 6.27 -1.70
CA GLY A 18 -16.77 6.20 -2.36
C GLY A 18 -16.39 7.49 -3.10
N LEU A 19 -15.18 8.00 -2.87
CA LEU A 19 -14.64 9.21 -3.46
C LEU A 19 -13.67 8.85 -4.59
N VAL A 20 -13.99 9.24 -5.83
CA VAL A 20 -13.08 9.07 -6.97
C VAL A 20 -12.02 10.18 -6.93
N ALA A 21 -10.76 9.79 -7.06
CA ALA A 21 -9.60 10.68 -7.05
C ALA A 21 -8.70 10.39 -8.26
N ASP A 22 -8.13 11.47 -8.81
CA ASP A 22 -7.12 11.40 -9.87
C ASP A 22 -5.74 11.15 -9.27
N VAL A 23 -4.96 10.26 -9.88
CA VAL A 23 -3.56 10.06 -9.51
C VAL A 23 -2.73 11.15 -10.17
N LEU A 24 -2.14 12.02 -9.35
CA LEU A 24 -1.31 13.13 -9.82
C LEU A 24 0.08 12.63 -10.27
N TYR A 25 0.70 11.81 -9.45
CA TYR A 25 2.01 11.20 -9.73
C TYR A 25 2.30 10.02 -8.81
N THR A 26 3.23 9.18 -9.24
CA THR A 26 3.85 8.16 -8.39
C THR A 26 5.04 8.78 -7.64
N ALA A 27 5.17 8.50 -6.35
CA ALA A 27 6.29 9.02 -5.56
C ALA A 27 7.63 8.63 -6.19
N ARG A 28 8.51 9.63 -6.34
CA ARG A 28 9.81 9.47 -7.04
C ARG A 28 10.86 8.67 -6.27
N ASN A 29 10.53 8.17 -5.09
CA ASN A 29 11.46 7.37 -4.31
C ASN A 29 11.42 5.91 -4.81
N PRO A 30 12.50 5.36 -5.37
CA PRO A 30 12.53 3.98 -5.85
C PRO A 30 12.39 2.95 -4.74
N PHE A 31 12.52 3.37 -3.48
CA PHE A 31 12.38 2.51 -2.30
C PHE A 31 10.99 2.56 -1.66
N THR A 32 10.10 3.42 -2.14
CA THR A 32 8.73 3.55 -1.62
C THR A 32 7.72 3.47 -2.74
N ARG A 33 6.72 2.61 -2.59
CA ARG A 33 5.65 2.43 -3.56
C ARG A 33 4.42 3.19 -3.08
N LYS A 34 4.35 4.47 -3.47
CA LYS A 34 3.27 5.38 -3.11
C LYS A 34 2.79 6.16 -4.34
N ILE A 35 1.53 6.49 -4.34
CA ILE A 35 0.93 7.43 -5.30
C ILE A 35 0.34 8.62 -4.55
N VAL A 36 0.28 9.76 -5.21
CA VAL A 36 -0.36 10.97 -4.70
C VAL A 36 -1.62 11.24 -5.51
N VAL A 37 -2.71 11.52 -4.80
CA VAL A 37 -4.02 11.77 -5.40
C VAL A 37 -4.48 13.22 -5.16
N ASP A 38 -5.35 13.72 -6.04
CA ASP A 38 -5.87 15.10 -6.08
C ASP A 38 -6.96 15.39 -5.04
N LYS A 39 -7.19 14.49 -4.09
CA LYS A 39 -8.17 14.64 -3.01
C LYS A 39 -7.44 14.61 -1.66
N GLY A 40 -7.75 15.60 -0.82
CA GLY A 40 -7.20 15.72 0.52
C GLY A 40 -8.28 15.94 1.57
N ALA A 41 -7.90 16.54 2.70
CA ALA A 41 -8.79 16.78 3.84
C ALA A 41 -10.05 17.58 3.47
N VAL A 42 -9.93 18.58 2.59
CA VAL A 42 -11.08 19.36 2.10
C VAL A 42 -12.07 18.50 1.32
N GLY A 43 -11.58 17.47 0.64
CA GLY A 43 -12.40 16.48 -0.07
C GLY A 43 -12.99 15.38 0.83
N GLY A 44 -12.78 15.45 2.15
CA GLY A 44 -13.25 14.44 3.09
C GLY A 44 -12.35 13.20 3.20
N VAL A 45 -11.11 13.28 2.69
CA VAL A 45 -10.15 12.19 2.80
C VAL A 45 -9.57 12.16 4.21
N VAL A 46 -9.49 10.97 4.80
CA VAL A 46 -8.84 10.73 6.09
C VAL A 46 -7.83 9.60 5.97
N ALA A 47 -6.78 9.64 6.80
CA ALA A 47 -5.78 8.58 6.86
C ALA A 47 -6.44 7.25 7.26
N GLY A 48 -6.02 6.17 6.60
CA GLY A 48 -6.61 4.85 6.78
C GLY A 48 -7.63 4.45 5.72
N MET A 49 -8.18 5.36 4.94
CA MET A 49 -9.10 5.02 3.85
C MET A 49 -8.49 4.04 2.85
N PRO A 50 -9.16 2.92 2.53
CA PRO A 50 -8.73 2.04 1.44
C PRO A 50 -8.84 2.72 0.08
N ALA A 51 -7.86 2.47 -0.78
CA ALA A 51 -7.90 2.84 -2.18
C ALA A 51 -8.09 1.58 -3.05
N ILE A 52 -9.07 1.61 -3.92
CA ILE A 52 -9.38 0.52 -4.87
C ILE A 52 -9.39 1.03 -6.30
N ASP A 53 -9.22 0.11 -7.24
CA ASP A 53 -9.55 0.32 -8.65
C ASP A 53 -10.73 -0.57 -9.09
N GLY A 54 -10.95 -0.71 -10.39
CA GLY A 54 -12.00 -1.59 -10.93
C GLY A 54 -11.75 -3.08 -10.73
N THR A 55 -10.56 -3.49 -10.33
CA THR A 55 -10.10 -4.88 -10.25
C THR A 55 -9.75 -5.35 -8.83
N GLY A 56 -9.39 -4.42 -7.95
CA GLY A 56 -9.02 -4.80 -6.57
C GLY A 56 -8.48 -3.66 -5.72
N VAL A 57 -7.82 -4.06 -4.64
CA VAL A 57 -7.21 -3.14 -3.68
C VAL A 57 -5.90 -2.61 -4.24
N VAL A 58 -5.78 -1.28 -4.33
CA VAL A 58 -4.57 -0.56 -4.75
C VAL A 58 -3.67 -0.29 -3.55
N GLY A 59 -4.26 0.16 -2.44
CA GLY A 59 -3.49 0.56 -1.26
C GLY A 59 -4.35 1.18 -0.17
N GLN A 60 -3.71 1.98 0.65
CA GLN A 60 -4.34 2.69 1.77
C GLN A 60 -3.78 4.10 1.89
N VAL A 61 -4.63 5.07 2.21
CA VAL A 61 -4.23 6.44 2.52
C VAL A 61 -3.40 6.46 3.80
N THR A 62 -2.17 6.94 3.71
CA THR A 62 -1.23 7.00 4.85
C THR A 62 -0.90 8.42 5.29
N SER A 63 -1.04 9.40 4.40
CA SER A 63 -0.82 10.81 4.72
C SER A 63 -1.85 11.68 4.01
N VAL A 64 -2.36 12.70 4.67
CA VAL A 64 -3.38 13.60 4.13
C VAL A 64 -2.92 15.04 4.27
N SER A 65 -2.89 15.74 3.16
CA SER A 65 -2.69 17.19 3.08
C SER A 65 -4.02 17.88 2.79
N THR A 66 -4.03 19.20 2.77
CA THR A 66 -5.27 19.98 2.55
C THR A 66 -5.97 19.61 1.24
N PHE A 67 -5.23 19.48 0.13
CA PHE A 67 -5.78 19.26 -1.22
C PHE A 67 -5.33 17.93 -1.86
N ALA A 68 -4.43 17.19 -1.23
CA ALA A 68 -3.87 15.96 -1.76
C ALA A 68 -3.72 14.91 -0.66
N ALA A 69 -3.61 13.64 -1.04
CA ALA A 69 -3.30 12.58 -0.10
C ALA A 69 -2.29 11.59 -0.72
N GLU A 70 -1.49 10.97 0.14
CA GLU A 70 -0.61 9.86 -0.25
C GLU A 70 -1.29 8.52 0.01
N VAL A 71 -1.29 7.67 -0.98
CA VAL A 71 -1.74 6.28 -0.90
C VAL A 71 -0.52 5.38 -0.98
N THR A 72 -0.28 4.60 0.05
CA THR A 72 0.74 3.54 0.05
C THR A 72 0.17 2.30 -0.62
N LEU A 73 0.86 1.81 -1.65
CA LEU A 73 0.42 0.66 -2.42
C LEU A 73 0.51 -0.64 -1.61
N VAL A 74 -0.36 -1.61 -1.92
CA VAL A 74 -0.33 -2.95 -1.28
C VAL A 74 0.97 -3.71 -1.50
N THR A 75 1.75 -3.31 -2.49
CA THR A 75 3.07 -3.88 -2.81
C THR A 75 4.22 -3.25 -2.02
N GLU A 76 3.94 -2.21 -1.22
CA GLU A 76 4.93 -1.61 -0.32
C GLU A 76 5.25 -2.54 0.84
N LYS A 77 6.54 -2.63 1.20
CA LYS A 77 7.04 -3.57 2.21
C LYS A 77 6.39 -3.40 3.58
N ASP A 78 6.04 -2.18 3.95
CA ASP A 78 5.44 -1.88 5.26
C ASP A 78 3.90 -1.92 5.22
N GLN A 79 3.32 -2.30 4.07
CA GLN A 79 1.87 -2.41 3.92
C GLN A 79 1.42 -3.86 4.13
N SER A 80 0.51 -4.05 5.07
CA SER A 80 -0.11 -5.35 5.36
C SER A 80 -1.63 -5.25 5.26
N VAL A 81 -2.24 -6.27 4.68
CA VAL A 81 -3.69 -6.36 4.50
C VAL A 81 -4.17 -7.72 5.00
N PRO A 82 -5.10 -7.76 5.96
CA PRO A 82 -5.73 -9.02 6.37
C PRO A 82 -6.58 -9.59 5.25
N VAL A 83 -6.26 -10.80 4.84
CA VAL A 83 -6.88 -11.47 3.70
C VAL A 83 -7.46 -12.83 4.07
N MET A 84 -8.30 -13.34 3.21
CA MET A 84 -8.74 -14.73 3.22
C MET A 84 -8.77 -15.28 1.79
N ILE A 85 -8.57 -16.57 1.65
CA ILE A 85 -8.74 -17.27 0.37
C ILE A 85 -10.24 -17.38 0.07
N LEU A 86 -10.64 -16.91 -1.10
CA LEU A 86 -12.05 -16.92 -1.51
C LEU A 86 -12.63 -18.34 -1.58
N ARG A 87 -11.82 -19.33 -1.95
CA ARG A 87 -12.23 -20.73 -2.15
C ARG A 87 -12.59 -21.46 -0.85
N ASN A 88 -11.81 -21.29 0.20
CA ASN A 88 -11.93 -22.09 1.44
C ASN A 88 -11.99 -21.24 2.72
N GLY A 89 -11.95 -19.90 2.61
CA GLY A 89 -12.02 -18.98 3.75
C GLY A 89 -10.79 -18.98 4.65
N LEU A 90 -9.68 -19.64 4.25
CA LEU A 90 -8.44 -19.65 5.02
C LEU A 90 -7.87 -18.24 5.13
N ARG A 91 -7.61 -17.81 6.37
CA ARG A 91 -7.18 -16.45 6.67
C ARG A 91 -5.66 -16.34 6.70
N GLY A 92 -5.17 -15.17 6.32
CA GLY A 92 -3.75 -14.81 6.34
C GLY A 92 -3.56 -13.31 6.34
N VAL A 93 -2.32 -12.89 6.26
CA VAL A 93 -1.94 -11.48 6.10
C VAL A 93 -1.11 -11.36 4.83
N ALA A 94 -1.58 -10.57 3.89
CA ALA A 94 -0.83 -10.22 2.70
C ALA A 94 0.10 -9.04 3.04
N VAL A 95 1.37 -9.15 2.68
CA VAL A 95 2.41 -8.13 2.91
C VAL A 95 3.09 -7.82 1.58
N GLY A 96 3.26 -6.54 1.28
CA GLY A 96 4.01 -6.15 0.09
C GLY A 96 5.46 -6.61 0.18
N SER A 97 6.00 -7.16 -0.91
CA SER A 97 7.41 -7.59 -0.95
C SER A 97 8.39 -6.42 -1.03
N GLY A 98 7.90 -5.23 -1.41
CA GLY A 98 8.73 -4.05 -1.69
C GLY A 98 9.61 -4.19 -2.94
N LYS A 99 9.67 -5.39 -3.54
CA LYS A 99 10.41 -5.73 -4.75
C LYS A 99 9.41 -6.20 -5.81
N ASP A 100 9.70 -6.00 -7.07
CA ASP A 100 8.98 -6.58 -8.22
C ASP A 100 7.45 -6.46 -8.23
N GLY A 101 6.86 -5.61 -7.36
CA GLY A 101 5.41 -5.45 -7.29
C GLY A 101 4.64 -6.69 -6.84
N SER A 102 5.29 -7.66 -6.18
CA SER A 102 4.66 -8.86 -5.64
C SER A 102 4.15 -8.67 -4.22
N ILE A 103 3.35 -9.62 -3.79
CA ILE A 103 2.77 -9.70 -2.44
C ILE A 103 3.14 -11.05 -1.87
N ASP A 104 3.68 -11.06 -0.65
CA ASP A 104 3.97 -12.26 0.12
C ASP A 104 2.86 -12.52 1.12
N VAL A 105 2.58 -13.80 1.42
CA VAL A 105 1.66 -14.19 2.50
C VAL A 105 2.44 -15.05 3.50
N PRO A 106 3.13 -14.40 4.45
CA PRO A 106 3.95 -15.11 5.43
C PRO A 106 3.09 -15.87 6.45
N PHE A 107 3.76 -16.75 7.21
CA PHE A 107 3.17 -17.50 8.34
C PHE A 107 2.05 -18.47 7.98
N MET A 108 1.92 -18.85 6.71
CA MET A 108 0.99 -19.90 6.30
C MET A 108 1.63 -21.26 6.55
N PRO A 109 0.99 -22.18 7.32
CA PRO A 109 1.55 -23.50 7.57
C PRO A 109 1.69 -24.30 6.27
N VAL A 110 2.70 -25.15 6.17
CA VAL A 110 2.92 -26.01 4.97
C VAL A 110 1.74 -26.94 4.67
N SER A 111 0.95 -27.28 5.71
CA SER A 111 -0.28 -28.08 5.58
C SER A 111 -1.49 -27.29 5.08
N ALA A 112 -1.37 -25.97 4.91
CA ALA A 112 -2.48 -25.14 4.46
C ALA A 112 -2.94 -25.52 3.06
N ASP A 113 -4.25 -25.59 2.85
CA ASP A 113 -4.82 -25.83 1.52
C ASP A 113 -4.81 -24.52 0.70
N ILE A 114 -3.66 -24.25 0.07
CA ILE A 114 -3.42 -23.13 -0.83
C ILE A 114 -2.96 -23.68 -2.16
N GLN A 115 -3.54 -23.19 -3.25
CA GLN A 115 -3.23 -23.62 -4.62
C GLN A 115 -2.85 -22.40 -5.47
N VAL A 116 -2.02 -22.63 -6.49
CA VAL A 116 -1.75 -21.62 -7.53
C VAL A 116 -3.08 -21.26 -8.22
N GLY A 117 -3.32 -19.97 -8.37
CA GLY A 117 -4.58 -19.44 -8.91
C GLY A 117 -5.62 -19.07 -7.84
N ASP A 118 -5.45 -19.45 -6.58
CA ASP A 118 -6.31 -19.00 -5.50
C ASP A 118 -6.35 -17.47 -5.42
N VAL A 119 -7.50 -16.93 -5.08
CA VAL A 119 -7.73 -15.47 -4.97
C VAL A 119 -7.78 -15.10 -3.49
N PHE A 120 -6.94 -14.17 -3.10
CA PHE A 120 -7.02 -13.51 -1.82
C PHE A 120 -7.97 -12.32 -1.88
N VAL A 121 -8.90 -12.28 -0.96
CA VAL A 121 -9.82 -11.15 -0.75
C VAL A 121 -9.64 -10.60 0.67
N THR A 122 -10.01 -9.33 0.88
CA THR A 122 -9.99 -8.72 2.21
C THR A 122 -10.90 -9.48 3.17
N SER A 123 -10.43 -9.73 4.39
CA SER A 123 -11.21 -10.45 5.41
C SER A 123 -12.19 -9.56 6.17
N GLY A 124 -11.98 -8.22 6.15
CA GLY A 124 -12.79 -7.25 6.89
C GLY A 124 -12.57 -7.25 8.41
N ILE A 125 -11.63 -8.03 8.92
CA ILE A 125 -11.44 -8.22 10.38
C ILE A 125 -10.83 -6.99 11.05
N ASP A 126 -10.09 -6.18 10.32
CA ASP A 126 -9.48 -4.93 10.80
C ASP A 126 -10.41 -3.72 10.74
N GLN A 127 -11.63 -3.91 10.24
CA GLN A 127 -12.63 -2.85 10.03
C GLN A 127 -12.14 -1.68 9.15
N THR A 128 -10.97 -1.80 8.56
CA THR A 128 -10.39 -0.82 7.63
C THR A 128 -10.86 -1.11 6.21
N TYR A 129 -10.69 -2.36 5.80
CA TYR A 129 -11.10 -2.81 4.47
C TYR A 129 -12.47 -3.47 4.53
N PRO A 130 -13.43 -3.06 3.69
CA PRO A 130 -14.65 -3.85 3.47
C PRO A 130 -14.28 -5.30 3.09
N SER A 131 -15.01 -6.27 3.60
CA SER A 131 -14.77 -7.69 3.27
C SER A 131 -15.06 -7.98 1.81
N GLY A 132 -14.25 -8.86 1.19
CA GLY A 132 -14.48 -9.36 -0.16
C GLY A 132 -13.86 -8.55 -1.29
N LEU A 133 -13.05 -7.52 -0.99
CA LEU A 133 -12.25 -6.85 -2.02
C LEU A 133 -11.11 -7.75 -2.50
N VAL A 134 -10.95 -7.92 -3.79
CA VAL A 134 -9.85 -8.71 -4.35
C VAL A 134 -8.52 -8.01 -4.06
N VAL A 135 -7.56 -8.73 -3.51
CA VAL A 135 -6.22 -8.20 -3.18
C VAL A 135 -5.18 -8.74 -4.13
N ALA A 136 -5.09 -10.07 -4.24
CA ALA A 136 -4.04 -10.72 -5.02
C ALA A 136 -4.48 -12.11 -5.49
N ARG A 137 -3.73 -12.65 -6.46
CA ARG A 137 -3.85 -14.04 -6.93
C ARG A 137 -2.55 -14.78 -6.67
N VAL A 138 -2.63 -15.99 -6.12
CA VAL A 138 -1.49 -16.87 -5.88
C VAL A 138 -0.83 -17.25 -7.19
N VAL A 139 0.47 -17.01 -7.31
CA VAL A 139 1.29 -17.43 -8.46
C VAL A 139 2.26 -18.55 -8.12
N SER A 140 2.66 -18.65 -6.86
CA SER A 140 3.55 -19.70 -6.36
C SER A 140 3.21 -20.07 -4.93
N ALA A 141 3.26 -21.35 -4.62
CA ALA A 141 3.06 -21.90 -3.28
C ALA A 141 4.10 -23.01 -3.03
N ASP A 142 5.24 -22.66 -2.44
CA ASP A 142 6.29 -23.61 -2.03
C ASP A 142 5.99 -24.16 -0.64
N LYS A 143 5.56 -25.41 -0.59
CA LYS A 143 5.20 -26.16 0.62
C LYS A 143 6.30 -27.14 1.02
N ASN A 144 7.56 -26.69 1.07
CA ASN A 144 8.67 -27.55 1.47
C ASN A 144 8.49 -28.04 2.91
N PRO A 145 8.38 -29.37 3.16
CA PRO A 145 8.15 -29.93 4.50
C PRO A 145 9.31 -29.69 5.47
N ALA A 146 10.49 -29.30 4.97
CA ALA A 146 11.62 -28.92 5.83
C ALA A 146 11.46 -27.55 6.47
N ARG A 147 10.42 -26.78 6.08
CA ARG A 147 10.09 -25.45 6.64
C ARG A 147 8.82 -25.53 7.49
N VAL A 148 8.72 -24.65 8.47
CA VAL A 148 7.51 -24.52 9.30
C VAL A 148 6.38 -23.83 8.51
N PHE A 149 6.76 -22.85 7.68
CA PHE A 149 5.82 -22.05 6.89
C PHE A 149 6.07 -22.24 5.39
N ALA A 150 4.98 -22.29 4.65
CA ALA A 150 4.99 -22.23 3.20
C ALA A 150 5.42 -20.85 2.71
N LYS A 151 6.13 -20.79 1.60
CA LYS A 151 6.39 -19.53 0.90
C LYS A 151 5.32 -19.34 -0.16
N ILE A 152 4.50 -18.31 0.01
CA ILE A 152 3.40 -17.99 -0.88
C ILE A 152 3.69 -16.66 -1.55
N ASP A 153 3.89 -16.69 -2.87
CA ASP A 153 4.04 -15.50 -3.68
C ASP A 153 2.73 -15.23 -4.43
N ALA A 154 2.24 -14.00 -4.39
CA ALA A 154 1.01 -13.59 -5.07
C ALA A 154 1.23 -12.30 -5.86
N ARG A 155 0.46 -12.12 -6.93
CA ARG A 155 0.41 -10.88 -7.69
C ARG A 155 -0.80 -10.07 -7.31
N PRO A 156 -0.68 -8.74 -7.15
CA PRO A 156 -1.81 -7.87 -6.90
C PRO A 156 -2.83 -7.98 -8.04
N ALA A 157 -4.12 -7.93 -7.71
CA ALA A 157 -5.19 -7.92 -8.69
C ALA A 157 -5.34 -6.53 -9.33
N ALA A 158 -5.07 -5.49 -8.56
CA ALA A 158 -5.05 -4.11 -9.02
C ALA A 158 -3.84 -3.84 -9.92
N GLY A 159 -4.01 -2.98 -10.92
CA GLY A 159 -2.93 -2.58 -11.82
C GLY A 159 -1.99 -1.55 -11.21
N VAL A 160 -1.23 -1.91 -10.17
CA VAL A 160 -0.45 -1.02 -9.27
C VAL A 160 0.52 -0.04 -9.92
N GLU A 161 0.76 -0.10 -11.23
CA GLU A 161 1.76 0.76 -11.90
C GLU A 161 1.15 1.82 -12.83
N ASN A 162 -0.13 1.67 -13.24
CA ASN A 162 -0.74 2.50 -14.27
C ASN A 162 -2.14 3.01 -13.89
N HIS A 163 -2.31 3.45 -12.66
CA HIS A 163 -3.58 4.04 -12.25
C HIS A 163 -3.65 5.51 -12.65
N ARG A 164 -4.69 5.88 -13.38
CA ARG A 164 -5.09 7.27 -13.55
C ARG A 164 -6.12 7.69 -12.51
N TYR A 165 -7.01 6.77 -12.15
CA TYR A 165 -8.07 7.01 -11.18
C TYR A 165 -8.08 5.91 -10.14
N VAL A 166 -8.35 6.29 -8.90
CA VAL A 166 -8.61 5.38 -7.78
C VAL A 166 -9.88 5.81 -7.06
N MET A 167 -10.52 4.89 -6.37
CA MET A 167 -11.63 5.19 -5.50
C MET A 167 -11.19 5.00 -4.06
N LEU A 168 -11.34 6.05 -3.25
CA LEU A 168 -11.12 6.02 -1.81
C LEU A 168 -12.45 5.62 -1.15
N LEU A 169 -12.41 4.56 -0.36
CA LEU A 169 -13.60 4.08 0.36
C LEU A 169 -13.69 4.73 1.73
N PRO A 170 -14.90 5.10 2.19
CA PRO A 170 -15.08 5.63 3.52
C PRO A 170 -14.73 4.55 4.56
N LEU A 171 -14.14 4.95 5.68
CA LEU A 171 -13.93 4.06 6.81
C LEU A 171 -15.29 3.74 7.46
N PRO A 172 -15.53 2.48 7.85
CA PRO A 172 -16.70 2.13 8.65
C PRO A 172 -16.72 2.93 9.96
N ALA A 173 -17.91 3.25 10.44
CA ALA A 173 -18.05 3.91 11.73
C ALA A 173 -17.42 3.04 12.83
N GLY A 174 -16.41 3.57 13.53
CA GLY A 174 -15.66 2.85 14.56
C GLY A 174 -14.33 2.23 14.12
N ALA A 175 -13.94 2.38 12.86
CA ALA A 175 -12.60 1.97 12.44
C ALA A 175 -11.51 2.77 13.19
N PRO A 176 -10.47 2.11 13.71
CA PRO A 176 -9.38 2.82 14.38
C PRO A 176 -8.67 3.73 13.38
N ALA A 177 -8.60 5.03 13.70
CA ALA A 177 -7.80 5.96 12.90
C ALA A 177 -6.34 5.50 12.92
N ARG A 178 -5.77 5.23 11.74
CA ARG A 178 -4.34 4.91 11.65
C ARG A 178 -3.55 6.17 11.99
N PRO A 179 -2.55 6.12 12.93
CA PRO A 179 -1.69 7.27 13.16
C PRO A 179 -1.03 7.65 11.83
N GLU A 180 -1.09 8.93 11.49
CA GLU A 180 -0.40 9.45 10.31
C GLU A 180 1.06 9.03 10.37
N ALA A 181 1.58 8.46 9.30
CA ALA A 181 3.01 8.18 9.18
C ALA A 181 3.73 9.53 9.31
N LYS A 182 4.47 9.73 10.40
CA LYS A 182 5.27 10.95 10.60
C LYS A 182 6.13 11.11 9.37
N ALA A 183 5.95 12.23 8.66
CA ALA A 183 6.86 12.65 7.61
C ALA A 183 8.28 12.58 8.20
N GLU A 184 9.17 11.79 7.60
CA GLU A 184 10.57 11.76 7.99
C GLU A 184 11.10 13.20 7.86
N GLU A 185 11.28 13.88 8.99
CA GLU A 185 12.01 15.13 9.05
C GLU A 185 13.40 14.87 8.47
N LYS A 186 13.62 15.36 7.27
CA LYS A 186 14.96 15.44 6.69
C LYS A 186 15.80 16.24 7.66
N LYS A 187 16.62 15.57 8.47
CA LYS A 187 17.67 16.22 9.27
C LYS A 187 18.50 17.07 8.33
N PRO A 188 18.65 18.39 8.58
CA PRO A 188 19.49 19.23 7.75
C PRO A 188 20.90 18.68 7.75
N THR A 189 21.40 18.30 6.59
CA THR A 189 22.80 17.91 6.39
C THR A 189 23.65 19.09 6.81
N ARG A 190 24.33 18.99 7.96
CA ARG A 190 25.34 19.95 8.38
C ARG A 190 26.46 19.92 7.33
N ILE A 191 26.47 20.93 6.50
CA ILE A 191 27.60 21.22 5.62
C ILE A 191 28.77 21.60 6.55
N GLY A 192 29.68 20.65 6.74
CA GLY A 192 30.90 20.84 7.51
C GLY A 192 31.79 21.88 6.84
N GLY A 193 31.72 23.12 7.31
CA GLY A 193 32.69 24.15 6.96
C GLY A 193 34.06 23.75 7.49
N LYS A 194 34.97 23.33 6.59
CA LYS A 194 36.39 23.21 6.90
C LYS A 194 36.93 24.60 7.28
N ARG A 195 37.13 24.83 8.58
CA ARG A 195 37.95 25.95 9.05
C ARG A 195 39.38 25.73 8.52
N ARG A 196 39.84 26.63 7.64
CA ARG A 196 41.25 26.80 7.29
C ARG A 196 41.98 27.31 8.53
N GLU A 197 42.83 26.50 9.11
CA GLU A 197 43.86 26.96 10.05
C GLU A 197 44.83 27.89 9.35
N ALA A 198 44.87 29.12 9.84
CA ALA A 198 45.84 30.11 9.39
C ALA A 198 47.22 29.74 9.96
N GLN A 199 48.14 29.47 9.06
CA GLN A 199 49.56 29.24 9.28
C GLN A 199 50.21 30.54 9.77
N LYS A 200 50.75 30.58 11.00
CA LYS A 200 51.53 31.69 11.52
C LYS A 200 52.93 31.65 10.87
N PRO A 201 53.50 32.77 10.44
CA PRO A 201 54.87 32.81 9.98
C PRO A 201 55.83 32.78 11.14
N ASN A 202 56.82 31.89 11.08
CA ASN A 202 57.96 31.81 11.98
C ASN A 202 58.96 32.88 11.60
N ALA A 203 59.19 33.87 12.51
CA ALA A 203 60.23 34.87 12.39
C ALA A 203 61.47 34.43 13.18
N ALA A 204 62.58 34.56 12.49
CA ALA A 204 63.93 34.21 12.85
C ALA A 204 64.41 34.68 14.23
N ARG A 205 65.21 33.86 14.84
CA ARG A 205 66.61 34.13 15.21
C ARG A 205 67.28 32.81 15.63
#